data_9d8e0bcb28bd14c30d0cff719a78151a
#
_entry.id   9d8e0bcb28bd14c30d0cff719a78151a
#
_cell.length_a   1.000
_cell.length_b   1.000
_cell.length_c   1.000
_cell.angle_alpha   90.00
_cell.angle_beta   90.00
_cell.angle_gamma   90.00
#
_symmetry.space_group_name_H-M   'P 1'
#
loop_
_entity.id
_entity.type
_entity.pdbx_description
1 polymer ?
#
loop_
_entity_poly.entity_id
_entity_poly.type
_entity_poly.pdbx_seq_one_letter_code
_entity_poly.pdbx_strand_id
1 'polypeptide(L)'
;MSKTLIIVVLISSMLIVQGCVPEMRNDSNVEEKAMTSADEQLFKAVEDSDTERIEQMIQAGANINAQDQSGRTATMIATYNNDLTSAKVLIEAGADVNIQDDMKNTPFLYAGAEGYLDILKLTIEAGADPAITNRYGGTALIPASEHGYVDVVQELLTQTSVDVDHVNQLGWTALLEAIILNDGNARQQETIQLLINHGADVNISDRDGVSPLSHAKNNGFKEIEDILVRAGAK
;
A
#
# COMPACT_ATOMS: atom_id res chain seq x y z
N MET A 1 -11.35 44.82 -58.46
CA MET A 1 -12.00 45.95 -57.76
C MET A 1 -11.61 45.82 -56.28
N SER A 2 -10.64 46.62 -55.87
CA SER A 2 -10.09 46.68 -54.53
C SER A 2 -10.98 47.45 -53.57
N LYS A 3 -11.24 46.95 -52.37
CA LYS A 3 -11.81 47.73 -51.26
C LYS A 3 -10.86 47.81 -50.14
N THR A 4 -10.19 48.92 -50.07
CA THR A 4 -9.31 49.34 -48.97
C THR A 4 -10.15 49.62 -47.72
N LEU A 5 -9.85 48.97 -46.60
CA LEU A 5 -10.49 49.25 -45.30
C LEU A 5 -9.53 50.11 -44.45
N ILE A 6 -10.02 51.29 -44.12
CA ILE A 6 -9.33 52.27 -43.28
C ILE A 6 -9.53 51.88 -41.80
N ILE A 7 -8.42 51.67 -41.07
CA ILE A 7 -8.47 51.48 -39.63
C ILE A 7 -8.25 52.85 -38.97
N VAL A 8 -9.26 53.31 -38.23
CA VAL A 8 -9.17 54.47 -37.35
C VAL A 8 -8.65 54.04 -35.99
N VAL A 9 -7.49 54.59 -35.62
CA VAL A 9 -6.90 54.38 -34.28
C VAL A 9 -7.48 55.46 -33.37
N LEU A 10 -8.29 55.08 -32.40
CA LEU A 10 -8.70 55.91 -31.28
C LEU A 10 -7.77 55.63 -30.09
N ILE A 11 -6.93 56.62 -29.81
CA ILE A 11 -6.10 56.63 -28.58
C ILE A 11 -7.00 57.15 -27.46
N SER A 12 -7.37 56.24 -26.55
CA SER A 12 -7.99 56.61 -25.25
C SER A 12 -6.98 56.48 -24.15
N SER A 13 -6.64 57.62 -23.58
CA SER A 13 -5.76 57.72 -22.41
C SER A 13 -6.46 57.19 -21.17
N MET A 14 -6.02 56.05 -20.64
CA MET A 14 -6.49 55.50 -19.37
C MET A 14 -5.42 55.60 -18.30
N LEU A 15 -5.76 56.40 -17.27
CA LEU A 15 -4.96 56.59 -16.06
C LEU A 15 -4.63 55.25 -15.40
N ILE A 16 -3.35 54.99 -15.18
CA ILE A 16 -2.87 53.88 -14.41
C ILE A 16 -3.02 54.22 -12.91
N VAL A 17 -4.01 53.65 -12.25
CA VAL A 17 -4.07 53.59 -10.78
C VAL A 17 -3.22 52.41 -10.36
N GLN A 18 -2.04 52.66 -9.80
CA GLN A 18 -1.22 51.66 -9.15
C GLN A 18 -1.90 51.23 -7.85
N GLY A 19 -2.73 50.19 -7.90
CA GLY A 19 -3.16 49.45 -6.73
C GLY A 19 -2.10 48.41 -6.39
N CYS A 20 -1.49 48.52 -5.21
CA CYS A 20 -0.69 47.43 -4.64
C CYS A 20 -1.57 46.19 -4.47
N VAL A 21 -1.36 45.18 -5.32
CA VAL A 21 -1.85 43.86 -5.09
C VAL A 21 -0.81 43.18 -4.17
N PRO A 22 -1.18 42.68 -2.98
CA PRO A 22 -0.25 41.90 -2.20
C PRO A 22 0.03 40.61 -2.97
N GLU A 23 1.28 40.42 -3.31
CA GLU A 23 1.82 39.16 -3.87
C GLU A 23 1.55 38.04 -2.85
N MET A 24 0.56 37.21 -3.12
CA MET A 24 0.38 35.97 -2.39
C MET A 24 1.60 35.10 -2.70
N ARG A 25 2.54 35.08 -1.77
CA ARG A 25 3.60 34.08 -1.77
C ARG A 25 2.94 32.71 -1.67
N ASN A 26 3.01 31.98 -2.74
CA ASN A 26 2.70 30.56 -2.78
C ASN A 26 3.90 29.83 -2.17
N ASP A 27 3.94 29.77 -0.84
CA ASP A 27 4.95 29.01 -0.08
C ASP A 27 4.63 27.52 -0.11
N SER A 28 4.47 26.95 -1.30
CA SER A 28 4.51 25.50 -1.52
C SER A 28 5.77 25.12 -2.31
N ASN A 29 6.93 25.62 -1.88
CA ASN A 29 8.20 24.99 -2.21
C ASN A 29 8.38 23.81 -1.23
N VAL A 30 7.74 22.67 -1.53
CA VAL A 30 8.33 21.39 -1.18
C VAL A 30 9.53 21.30 -2.13
N GLU A 31 10.71 21.73 -1.67
CA GLU A 31 11.96 21.42 -2.36
C GLU A 31 12.04 19.90 -2.41
N GLU A 32 11.76 19.33 -3.57
CA GLU A 32 12.09 17.95 -3.89
C GLU A 32 13.61 17.84 -3.74
N LYS A 33 14.05 17.36 -2.57
CA LYS A 33 15.47 17.30 -2.23
C LYS A 33 16.12 16.34 -3.20
N ALA A 34 16.89 16.86 -4.16
CA ALA A 34 17.62 16.05 -5.12
C ALA A 34 18.40 14.95 -4.39
N MET A 35 18.33 13.72 -4.90
CA MET A 35 19.03 12.56 -4.35
C MET A 35 20.54 12.85 -4.26
N THR A 36 21.14 12.60 -3.10
CA THR A 36 22.55 12.80 -2.88
C THR A 36 23.37 11.59 -3.32
N SER A 37 24.67 11.77 -3.52
CA SER A 37 25.56 10.63 -3.79
C SER A 37 25.55 9.58 -2.66
N ALA A 38 25.27 9.98 -1.43
CA ALA A 38 25.14 9.05 -0.30
C ALA A 38 23.84 8.23 -0.40
N ASP A 39 22.75 8.83 -0.86
CA ASP A 39 21.48 8.14 -1.06
C ASP A 39 21.60 7.09 -2.17
N GLU A 40 22.25 7.45 -3.31
CA GLU A 40 22.52 6.50 -4.41
C GLU A 40 23.37 5.30 -3.95
N GLN A 41 24.36 5.56 -3.09
CA GLN A 41 25.20 4.50 -2.54
C GLN A 41 24.42 3.63 -1.51
N LEU A 42 23.47 4.21 -0.77
CA LEU A 42 22.60 3.45 0.11
C LEU A 42 21.72 2.47 -0.70
N PHE A 43 21.07 2.94 -1.76
CA PHE A 43 20.28 2.07 -2.65
C PHE A 43 21.14 0.93 -3.22
N LYS A 44 22.34 1.24 -3.71
CA LYS A 44 23.24 0.23 -4.22
C LYS A 44 23.64 -0.80 -3.15
N ALA A 45 23.91 -0.36 -1.94
CA ALA A 45 24.25 -1.25 -0.83
C ALA A 45 23.11 -2.22 -0.51
N VAL A 46 21.84 -1.74 -0.58
CA VAL A 46 20.66 -2.59 -0.39
C VAL A 46 20.47 -3.56 -1.56
N GLU A 47 20.66 -3.13 -2.79
CA GLU A 47 20.61 -4.02 -3.96
C GLU A 47 21.66 -5.13 -3.89
N ASP A 48 22.85 -4.82 -3.34
CA ASP A 48 23.96 -5.77 -3.15
C ASP A 48 23.81 -6.61 -1.86
N SER A 49 22.78 -6.36 -1.02
CA SER A 49 22.56 -6.94 0.33
C SER A 49 23.77 -6.77 1.26
N ASP A 50 24.50 -5.66 1.10
CA ASP A 50 25.70 -5.33 1.85
C ASP A 50 25.34 -4.52 3.11
N THR A 51 25.04 -5.20 4.20
CA THR A 51 24.58 -4.57 5.45
C THR A 51 25.62 -3.68 6.10
N GLU A 52 26.92 -4.02 5.99
CA GLU A 52 27.98 -3.16 6.51
C GLU A 52 28.01 -1.83 5.77
N ARG A 53 27.83 -1.86 4.46
CA ARG A 53 27.77 -0.66 3.64
C ARG A 53 26.50 0.14 3.87
N ILE A 54 25.37 -0.51 4.10
CA ILE A 54 24.11 0.16 4.51
C ILE A 54 24.34 0.98 5.76
N GLU A 55 24.92 0.38 6.82
CA GLU A 55 25.25 1.09 8.06
C GLU A 55 26.21 2.28 7.83
N GLN A 56 27.26 2.08 7.01
CA GLN A 56 28.20 3.15 6.66
C GLN A 56 27.51 4.32 5.95
N MET A 57 26.60 4.06 5.03
CA MET A 57 25.90 5.12 4.30
C MET A 57 24.91 5.87 5.22
N ILE A 58 24.25 5.18 6.12
CA ILE A 58 23.40 5.81 7.14
C ILE A 58 24.26 6.72 8.04
N GLN A 59 25.41 6.25 8.52
CA GLN A 59 26.36 7.06 9.32
C GLN A 59 26.95 8.23 8.54
N ALA A 60 27.12 8.10 7.23
CA ALA A 60 27.56 9.18 6.35
C ALA A 60 26.45 10.22 6.06
N GLY A 61 25.25 10.05 6.60
CA GLY A 61 24.14 11.00 6.49
C GLY A 61 23.27 10.81 5.26
N ALA A 62 23.26 9.60 4.64
CA ALA A 62 22.28 9.27 3.64
C ALA A 62 20.86 9.46 4.20
N ASN A 63 19.94 9.97 3.37
CA ASN A 63 18.54 10.05 3.75
C ASN A 63 17.90 8.66 3.66
N ILE A 64 17.70 8.03 4.82
CA ILE A 64 17.13 6.67 4.94
C ILE A 64 15.76 6.53 4.27
N ASN A 65 15.02 7.65 4.15
CA ASN A 65 13.69 7.73 3.55
C ASN A 65 13.72 8.35 2.14
N ALA A 66 14.90 8.47 1.51
CA ALA A 66 14.98 8.86 0.12
C ALA A 66 14.20 7.88 -0.75
N GLN A 67 13.60 8.39 -1.82
CA GLN A 67 12.87 7.58 -2.81
C GLN A 67 13.63 7.59 -4.13
N ASP A 68 13.72 6.44 -4.79
CA ASP A 68 14.26 6.31 -6.13
C ASP A 68 13.25 6.78 -7.20
N GLN A 69 13.59 6.62 -8.48
CA GLN A 69 12.74 7.02 -9.61
C GLN A 69 11.40 6.26 -9.70
N SER A 70 11.23 5.18 -8.93
CA SER A 70 10.00 4.39 -8.82
C SER A 70 9.27 4.65 -7.50
N GLY A 71 9.66 5.68 -6.75
CA GLY A 71 9.11 6.00 -5.44
C GLY A 71 9.53 5.03 -4.34
N ARG A 72 10.47 4.09 -4.58
CA ARG A 72 10.86 3.08 -3.60
C ARG A 72 11.88 3.65 -2.62
N THR A 73 11.67 3.43 -1.33
CA THR A 73 12.71 3.62 -0.31
C THR A 73 13.69 2.44 -0.29
N ALA A 74 14.84 2.62 0.38
CA ALA A 74 15.79 1.53 0.62
C ALA A 74 15.11 0.33 1.31
N THR A 75 14.23 0.59 2.30
CA THR A 75 13.45 -0.44 2.99
C THR A 75 12.48 -1.16 2.05
N MET A 76 11.85 -0.44 1.11
CA MET A 76 10.99 -1.05 0.11
C MET A 76 11.76 -1.98 -0.83
N ILE A 77 12.97 -1.59 -1.26
CA ILE A 77 13.85 -2.42 -2.09
C ILE A 77 14.25 -3.70 -1.35
N ALA A 78 14.68 -3.58 -0.07
CA ALA A 78 14.98 -4.74 0.77
C ALA A 78 13.77 -5.69 0.89
N THR A 79 12.56 -5.11 1.05
CA THR A 79 11.32 -5.90 1.12
C THR A 79 11.01 -6.61 -0.20
N TYR A 80 11.15 -5.94 -1.34
CA TYR A 80 10.96 -6.56 -2.67
C TYR A 80 11.90 -7.75 -2.89
N ASN A 81 13.12 -7.66 -2.37
CA ASN A 81 14.12 -8.73 -2.46
C ASN A 81 13.93 -9.84 -1.40
N ASN A 82 12.95 -9.71 -0.50
CA ASN A 82 12.81 -10.54 0.70
C ASN A 82 14.11 -10.60 1.54
N ASP A 83 14.83 -9.47 1.57
CA ASP A 83 16.07 -9.35 2.34
C ASP A 83 15.76 -8.87 3.76
N LEU A 84 15.48 -9.83 4.63
CA LEU A 84 15.18 -9.59 6.04
C LEU A 84 16.30 -8.83 6.75
N THR A 85 17.57 -9.14 6.43
CA THR A 85 18.71 -8.57 7.12
C THR A 85 18.87 -7.09 6.81
N SER A 86 18.82 -6.71 5.53
CA SER A 86 18.86 -5.30 5.12
C SER A 86 17.62 -4.53 5.59
N ALA A 87 16.43 -5.13 5.49
CA ALA A 87 15.19 -4.51 6.01
C ALA A 87 15.31 -4.22 7.51
N LYS A 88 15.83 -5.16 8.29
CA LYS A 88 16.02 -5.01 9.73
C LYS A 88 16.97 -3.86 10.06
N VAL A 89 18.15 -3.81 9.42
CA VAL A 89 19.13 -2.72 9.64
C VAL A 89 18.50 -1.35 9.35
N LEU A 90 17.77 -1.21 8.25
CA LEU A 90 17.11 0.03 7.87
C LEU A 90 16.01 0.43 8.85
N ILE A 91 15.15 -0.51 9.24
CA ILE A 91 14.04 -0.27 10.17
C ILE A 91 14.58 0.10 11.56
N GLU A 92 15.58 -0.63 12.08
CA GLU A 92 16.23 -0.32 13.36
C GLU A 92 16.93 1.05 13.35
N ALA A 93 17.39 1.51 12.19
CA ALA A 93 17.94 2.84 12.00
C ALA A 93 16.87 3.96 11.84
N GLY A 94 15.59 3.62 11.92
CA GLY A 94 14.48 4.58 11.92
C GLY A 94 13.87 4.87 10.54
N ALA A 95 13.97 3.93 9.59
CA ALA A 95 13.27 4.06 8.32
C ALA A 95 11.75 4.11 8.52
N ASP A 96 11.08 5.01 7.80
CA ASP A 96 9.63 5.09 7.78
C ASP A 96 9.04 3.98 6.90
N VAL A 97 8.30 3.07 7.52
CA VAL A 97 7.68 1.90 6.87
C VAL A 97 6.33 2.21 6.22
N ASN A 98 5.88 3.48 6.27
CA ASN A 98 4.60 3.93 5.73
C ASN A 98 4.72 4.68 4.40
N ILE A 99 5.93 4.88 3.89
CA ILE A 99 6.15 5.53 2.60
C ILE A 99 5.74 4.58 1.48
N GLN A 100 4.82 5.04 0.64
CA GLN A 100 4.34 4.30 -0.54
C GLN A 100 5.23 4.56 -1.76
N ASP A 101 5.51 3.51 -2.52
CA ASP A 101 6.09 3.61 -3.85
C ASP A 101 5.04 3.98 -4.92
N ASP A 102 5.46 4.06 -6.19
CA ASP A 102 4.57 4.37 -7.33
C ASP A 102 3.48 3.31 -7.55
N MET A 103 3.69 2.08 -7.06
CA MET A 103 2.70 1.00 -7.09
C MET A 103 1.74 1.06 -5.89
N LYS A 104 1.88 2.09 -5.03
CA LYS A 104 1.15 2.25 -3.78
C LYS A 104 1.42 1.14 -2.76
N ASN A 105 2.58 0.48 -2.85
CA ASN A 105 3.03 -0.46 -1.83
C ASN A 105 3.81 0.25 -0.73
N THR A 106 3.63 -0.21 0.50
CA THR A 106 4.56 0.00 1.61
C THR A 106 5.27 -1.33 1.90
N PRO A 107 6.40 -1.34 2.63
CA PRO A 107 7.00 -2.58 3.11
C PRO A 107 6.00 -3.51 3.81
N PHE A 108 5.11 -2.96 4.64
CA PHE A 108 4.05 -3.71 5.32
C PHE A 108 3.05 -4.35 4.34
N LEU A 109 2.52 -3.56 3.40
CA LEU A 109 1.56 -4.06 2.41
C LEU A 109 2.14 -5.18 1.55
N TYR A 110 3.38 -4.99 1.07
CA TYR A 110 4.02 -5.96 0.20
C TYR A 110 4.43 -7.23 0.96
N ALA A 111 4.97 -7.09 2.17
CA ALA A 111 5.30 -8.25 3.00
C ALA A 111 4.07 -9.10 3.32
N GLY A 112 2.92 -8.47 3.59
CA GLY A 112 1.64 -9.17 3.78
C GLY A 112 1.17 -9.88 2.50
N ALA A 113 1.27 -9.22 1.34
CA ALA A 113 0.85 -9.76 0.06
C ALA A 113 1.69 -10.96 -0.42
N GLU A 114 2.98 -10.96 -0.09
CA GLU A 114 3.92 -12.01 -0.52
C GLU A 114 4.18 -13.08 0.56
N GLY A 115 3.57 -12.93 1.74
CA GLY A 115 3.74 -13.92 2.82
C GLY A 115 5.08 -13.80 3.57
N TYR A 116 5.75 -12.66 3.53
CA TYR A 116 7.05 -12.44 4.19
C TYR A 116 6.85 -12.12 5.67
N LEU A 117 6.49 -13.14 6.46
CA LEU A 117 6.09 -13.01 7.85
C LEU A 117 7.10 -12.25 8.72
N ASP A 118 8.39 -12.54 8.55
CA ASP A 118 9.42 -11.93 9.39
C ASP A 118 9.60 -10.42 9.09
N ILE A 119 9.53 -10.02 7.82
CA ILE A 119 9.54 -8.60 7.43
C ILE A 119 8.24 -7.93 7.88
N LEU A 120 7.09 -8.60 7.75
CA LEU A 120 5.81 -8.08 8.23
C LEU A 120 5.88 -7.75 9.72
N LYS A 121 6.41 -8.65 10.55
CA LYS A 121 6.59 -8.43 11.99
C LYS A 121 7.46 -7.21 12.28
N LEU A 122 8.59 -7.08 11.59
CA LEU A 122 9.46 -5.90 11.74
C LEU A 122 8.72 -4.60 11.41
N THR A 123 7.91 -4.59 10.35
CA THR A 123 7.13 -3.39 9.97
C THR A 123 6.02 -3.07 10.97
N ILE A 124 5.36 -4.09 11.54
CA ILE A 124 4.37 -3.91 12.63
C ILE A 124 5.04 -3.29 13.85
N GLU A 125 6.17 -3.83 14.29
CA GLU A 125 6.94 -3.32 15.44
C GLU A 125 7.42 -1.87 15.21
N ALA A 126 7.70 -1.49 13.96
CA ALA A 126 8.09 -0.15 13.55
C ALA A 126 6.91 0.82 13.38
N GLY A 127 5.68 0.39 13.64
CA GLY A 127 4.49 1.25 13.59
C GLY A 127 3.89 1.41 12.19
N ALA A 128 3.89 0.34 11.39
CA ALA A 128 3.16 0.34 10.14
C ALA A 128 1.68 0.65 10.35
N ASP A 129 1.12 1.51 9.50
CA ASP A 129 -0.30 1.84 9.50
C ASP A 129 -1.08 0.78 8.71
N PRO A 130 -1.90 -0.07 9.35
CA PRO A 130 -2.64 -1.13 8.69
C PRO A 130 -3.80 -0.61 7.81
N ALA A 131 -4.14 0.68 7.91
CA ALA A 131 -5.18 1.31 7.10
C ALA A 131 -4.69 1.79 5.73
N ILE A 132 -3.37 1.85 5.50
CA ILE A 132 -2.82 2.17 4.18
C ILE A 132 -3.23 1.07 3.20
N THR A 133 -3.65 1.48 2.00
CA THR A 133 -4.10 0.56 0.96
C THR A 133 -3.20 0.59 -0.27
N ASN A 134 -3.12 -0.55 -0.96
CA ASN A 134 -2.43 -0.66 -2.24
C ASN A 134 -3.21 0.01 -3.39
N ARG A 135 -2.69 -0.05 -4.62
CA ARG A 135 -3.33 0.54 -5.82
C ARG A 135 -4.74 0.00 -6.14
N TYR A 136 -5.11 -1.14 -5.58
CA TYR A 136 -6.45 -1.74 -5.73
C TYR A 136 -7.37 -1.40 -4.55
N GLY A 137 -6.92 -0.55 -3.63
CA GLY A 137 -7.65 -0.19 -2.43
C GLY A 137 -7.71 -1.30 -1.39
N GLY A 138 -6.86 -2.32 -1.48
CA GLY A 138 -6.80 -3.42 -0.53
C GLY A 138 -5.78 -3.18 0.58
N THR A 139 -6.11 -3.54 1.81
CA THR A 139 -5.18 -3.66 2.94
C THR A 139 -4.30 -4.90 2.79
N ALA A 140 -3.28 -5.07 3.64
CA ALA A 140 -2.42 -6.26 3.61
C ALA A 140 -3.18 -7.58 3.85
N LEU A 141 -4.30 -7.53 4.58
CA LEU A 141 -5.10 -8.71 4.91
C LEU A 141 -5.74 -9.35 3.67
N ILE A 142 -6.14 -8.55 2.69
CA ILE A 142 -6.85 -9.02 1.50
C ILE A 142 -5.98 -10.00 0.68
N PRO A 143 -4.80 -9.61 0.14
CA PRO A 143 -3.97 -10.53 -0.63
C PRO A 143 -3.38 -11.66 0.24
N ALA A 144 -3.10 -11.41 1.52
CA ALA A 144 -2.68 -12.49 2.42
C ALA A 144 -3.75 -13.59 2.54
N SER A 145 -5.02 -13.20 2.55
CA SER A 145 -6.17 -14.13 2.60
C SER A 145 -6.39 -14.82 1.26
N GLU A 146 -6.23 -14.10 0.15
CA GLU A 146 -6.24 -14.69 -1.20
C GLU A 146 -5.25 -15.84 -1.32
N HIS A 147 -4.01 -15.63 -0.89
CA HIS A 147 -2.96 -16.64 -1.01
C HIS A 147 -2.98 -17.72 0.09
N GLY A 148 -3.83 -17.56 1.11
CA GLY A 148 -3.90 -18.50 2.23
C GLY A 148 -2.61 -18.52 3.06
N TYR A 149 -1.99 -17.35 3.25
CA TYR A 149 -0.83 -17.20 4.14
C TYR A 149 -1.29 -17.16 5.60
N VAL A 150 -1.65 -18.33 6.14
CA VAL A 150 -2.32 -18.48 7.44
C VAL A 150 -1.59 -17.74 8.56
N ASP A 151 -0.26 -17.91 8.64
CA ASP A 151 0.55 -17.26 9.68
C ASP A 151 0.55 -15.72 9.56
N VAL A 152 0.59 -15.21 8.33
CA VAL A 152 0.50 -13.77 8.03
C VAL A 152 -0.89 -13.22 8.38
N VAL A 153 -1.94 -13.93 7.98
CA VAL A 153 -3.32 -13.57 8.34
C VAL A 153 -3.50 -13.55 9.86
N GLN A 154 -2.99 -14.55 10.58
CA GLN A 154 -3.02 -14.60 12.03
C GLN A 154 -2.27 -13.42 12.66
N GLU A 155 -1.09 -13.09 12.15
CA GLU A 155 -0.29 -11.95 12.63
C GLU A 155 -1.02 -10.62 12.44
N LEU A 156 -1.56 -10.38 11.23
CA LEU A 156 -2.33 -9.18 10.90
C LEU A 156 -3.55 -9.01 11.81
N LEU A 157 -4.32 -10.07 12.03
CA LEU A 157 -5.54 -10.05 12.83
C LEU A 157 -5.28 -9.89 14.33
N THR A 158 -4.13 -10.32 14.83
CA THR A 158 -3.81 -10.31 16.27
C THR A 158 -2.91 -9.17 16.70
N GLN A 159 -2.03 -8.68 15.82
CA GLN A 159 -1.02 -7.67 16.16
C GLN A 159 -1.33 -6.30 15.60
N THR A 160 -2.38 -6.16 14.79
CA THR A 160 -2.75 -4.86 14.19
C THR A 160 -4.24 -4.54 14.41
N SER A 161 -4.60 -3.30 14.10
CA SER A 161 -6.00 -2.85 14.07
C SER A 161 -6.59 -2.90 12.66
N VAL A 162 -6.13 -3.83 11.80
CA VAL A 162 -6.66 -3.96 10.44
C VAL A 162 -8.16 -4.18 10.46
N ASP A 163 -8.88 -3.46 9.61
CA ASP A 163 -10.31 -3.68 9.43
C ASP A 163 -10.54 -5.00 8.66
N VAL A 164 -11.07 -6.00 9.35
CA VAL A 164 -11.32 -7.34 8.80
C VAL A 164 -12.36 -7.32 7.67
N ASP A 165 -13.27 -6.34 7.69
CA ASP A 165 -14.34 -6.17 6.72
C ASP A 165 -14.04 -5.09 5.67
N HIS A 166 -12.79 -4.62 5.60
CA HIS A 166 -12.38 -3.66 4.59
C HIS A 166 -12.73 -4.16 3.18
N VAL A 167 -13.36 -3.27 2.38
CA VAL A 167 -13.78 -3.57 1.00
C VAL A 167 -12.86 -2.85 0.01
N ASN A 168 -12.22 -3.60 -0.86
CA ASN A 168 -11.34 -3.05 -1.88
C ASN A 168 -12.10 -2.44 -3.09
N GLN A 169 -11.37 -1.93 -4.07
CA GLN A 169 -11.97 -1.33 -5.28
C GLN A 169 -12.71 -2.33 -6.18
N LEU A 170 -12.51 -3.64 -6.01
CA LEU A 170 -13.29 -4.67 -6.70
C LEU A 170 -14.62 -4.96 -6.00
N GLY A 171 -14.80 -4.45 -4.78
CA GLY A 171 -15.97 -4.72 -3.94
C GLY A 171 -15.82 -6.00 -3.11
N TRP A 172 -14.58 -6.44 -2.85
CA TRP A 172 -14.31 -7.67 -2.13
C TRP A 172 -13.64 -7.41 -0.78
N THR A 173 -14.06 -8.17 0.22
CA THR A 173 -13.41 -8.31 1.51
C THR A 173 -12.33 -9.39 1.46
N ALA A 174 -11.50 -9.48 2.49
CA ALA A 174 -10.56 -10.58 2.67
C ALA A 174 -11.25 -11.95 2.63
N LEU A 175 -12.45 -12.07 3.23
CA LEU A 175 -13.27 -13.28 3.20
C LEU A 175 -13.71 -13.64 1.78
N LEU A 176 -14.15 -12.68 0.99
CA LEU A 176 -14.56 -12.91 -0.40
C LEU A 176 -13.38 -13.35 -1.27
N GLU A 177 -12.21 -12.69 -1.17
CA GLU A 177 -11.03 -13.10 -1.94
C GLU A 177 -10.55 -14.50 -1.58
N ALA A 178 -10.56 -14.87 -0.30
CA ALA A 178 -10.22 -16.22 0.15
C ALA A 178 -11.14 -17.30 -0.44
N ILE A 179 -12.38 -16.95 -0.84
CA ILE A 179 -13.34 -17.90 -1.43
C ILE A 179 -13.29 -17.89 -2.95
N ILE A 180 -13.25 -16.70 -3.57
CA ILE A 180 -13.49 -16.53 -5.02
C ILE A 180 -12.28 -16.96 -5.85
N LEU A 181 -11.07 -16.62 -5.42
CA LEU A 181 -9.84 -16.75 -6.20
C LEU A 181 -9.08 -18.07 -5.94
N ASN A 182 -9.71 -19.02 -5.26
CA ASN A 182 -9.06 -20.23 -4.75
C ASN A 182 -9.78 -21.53 -5.11
N ASP A 183 -9.16 -22.64 -4.68
CA ASP A 183 -9.65 -23.99 -4.91
C ASP A 183 -10.35 -24.63 -3.70
N GLY A 184 -10.53 -23.84 -2.62
CA GLY A 184 -11.20 -24.29 -1.40
C GLY A 184 -10.39 -25.27 -0.55
N ASN A 185 -9.06 -25.31 -0.73
CA ASN A 185 -8.17 -26.22 -0.01
C ASN A 185 -8.10 -25.94 1.50
N ALA A 186 -7.39 -26.79 2.25
CA ALA A 186 -7.32 -26.71 3.72
C ALA A 186 -6.76 -25.36 4.24
N ARG A 187 -5.79 -24.75 3.52
CA ARG A 187 -5.26 -23.43 3.92
C ARG A 187 -6.33 -22.34 3.80
N GLN A 188 -7.14 -22.40 2.76
CA GLN A 188 -8.24 -21.45 2.58
C GLN A 188 -9.32 -21.64 3.63
N GLN A 189 -9.66 -22.87 3.97
CA GLN A 189 -10.61 -23.18 5.04
C GLN A 189 -10.11 -22.63 6.38
N GLU A 190 -8.83 -22.78 6.70
CA GLU A 190 -8.19 -22.23 7.91
C GLU A 190 -8.18 -20.71 7.88
N THR A 191 -7.80 -20.07 6.77
CA THR A 191 -7.85 -18.62 6.59
C THR A 191 -9.25 -18.07 6.81
N ILE A 192 -10.27 -18.68 6.19
CA ILE A 192 -11.68 -18.29 6.35
C ILE A 192 -12.11 -18.44 7.81
N GLN A 193 -11.71 -19.52 8.48
CA GLN A 193 -12.04 -19.71 9.88
C GLN A 193 -11.37 -18.66 10.78
N LEU A 194 -10.11 -18.27 10.49
CA LEU A 194 -9.42 -17.19 11.20
C LEU A 194 -10.14 -15.86 11.04
N LEU A 195 -10.49 -15.47 9.80
CA LEU A 195 -11.23 -14.24 9.51
C LEU A 195 -12.55 -14.18 10.31
N ILE A 196 -13.33 -15.27 10.29
CA ILE A 196 -14.59 -15.40 11.01
C ILE A 196 -14.37 -15.30 12.53
N ASN A 197 -13.37 -15.97 13.07
CA ASN A 197 -13.06 -15.94 14.51
C ASN A 197 -12.66 -14.54 14.99
N HIS A 198 -12.15 -13.69 14.08
CA HIS A 198 -11.79 -12.29 14.36
C HIS A 198 -12.85 -11.28 13.90
N GLY A 199 -14.06 -11.74 13.64
CA GLY A 199 -15.23 -10.89 13.48
C GLY A 199 -15.61 -10.53 12.05
N ALA A 200 -15.08 -11.21 11.03
CA ALA A 200 -15.49 -10.99 9.64
C ALA A 200 -17.00 -11.23 9.48
N ASP A 201 -17.70 -10.27 8.86
CA ASP A 201 -19.12 -10.41 8.52
C ASP A 201 -19.28 -11.32 7.29
N VAL A 202 -19.80 -12.52 7.54
CA VAL A 202 -20.01 -13.56 6.53
C VAL A 202 -21.12 -13.23 5.52
N ASN A 203 -21.77 -12.07 5.65
CA ASN A 203 -22.89 -11.65 4.80
C ASN A 203 -22.56 -10.44 3.90
N ILE A 204 -21.34 -9.86 3.97
CA ILE A 204 -20.94 -8.81 3.06
C ILE A 204 -20.84 -9.40 1.66
N SER A 205 -21.74 -8.97 0.77
CA SER A 205 -21.78 -9.40 -0.63
C SER A 205 -20.82 -8.56 -1.50
N ASP A 206 -20.42 -9.12 -2.63
CA ASP A 206 -19.72 -8.38 -3.67
C ASP A 206 -20.63 -7.34 -4.35
N ARG A 207 -20.07 -6.64 -5.36
CA ARG A 207 -20.81 -5.59 -6.12
C ARG A 207 -22.02 -6.11 -6.89
N ASP A 208 -22.04 -7.41 -7.23
CA ASP A 208 -23.13 -8.06 -7.93
C ASP A 208 -24.18 -8.60 -6.96
N GLY A 209 -23.99 -8.39 -5.65
CA GLY A 209 -24.88 -8.85 -4.58
C GLY A 209 -24.73 -10.34 -4.30
N VAL A 210 -23.65 -10.97 -4.74
CA VAL A 210 -23.39 -12.39 -4.46
C VAL A 210 -22.69 -12.52 -3.11
N SER A 211 -23.32 -13.28 -2.20
CA SER A 211 -22.80 -13.48 -0.85
C SER A 211 -21.64 -14.50 -0.81
N PRO A 212 -20.77 -14.45 0.24
CA PRO A 212 -19.74 -15.47 0.47
C PRO A 212 -20.26 -16.89 0.40
N LEU A 213 -21.42 -17.17 1.00
CA LEU A 213 -22.06 -18.49 0.95
C LEU A 213 -22.47 -18.89 -0.48
N SER A 214 -22.97 -17.94 -1.27
CA SER A 214 -23.32 -18.18 -2.67
C SER A 214 -22.12 -18.49 -3.52
N HIS A 215 -21.00 -17.78 -3.31
CA HIS A 215 -19.73 -18.08 -3.99
C HIS A 215 -19.22 -19.48 -3.63
N ALA A 216 -19.22 -19.86 -2.35
CA ALA A 216 -18.80 -21.18 -1.91
C ALA A 216 -19.66 -22.28 -2.56
N LYS A 217 -20.98 -22.10 -2.63
CA LYS A 217 -21.90 -23.05 -3.31
C LYS A 217 -21.65 -23.14 -4.80
N ASN A 218 -21.47 -22.02 -5.49
CA ASN A 218 -21.23 -21.99 -6.93
C ASN A 218 -19.92 -22.68 -7.31
N ASN A 219 -18.90 -22.59 -6.43
CA ASN A 219 -17.60 -23.24 -6.62
C ASN A 219 -17.59 -24.70 -6.13
N GLY A 220 -18.65 -25.18 -5.45
CA GLY A 220 -18.73 -26.54 -4.92
C GLY A 220 -17.86 -26.79 -3.69
N PHE A 221 -17.50 -25.73 -2.93
CA PHE A 221 -16.63 -25.80 -1.75
C PHE A 221 -17.43 -26.18 -0.51
N LYS A 222 -17.73 -27.47 -0.37
CA LYS A 222 -18.64 -27.97 0.65
C LYS A 222 -18.19 -27.67 2.07
N GLU A 223 -16.91 -27.82 2.36
CA GLU A 223 -16.32 -27.55 3.68
C GLU A 223 -16.43 -26.05 4.02
N ILE A 224 -16.22 -25.16 3.05
CA ILE A 224 -16.37 -23.71 3.24
C ILE A 224 -17.84 -23.35 3.41
N GLU A 225 -18.77 -23.94 2.66
CA GLU A 225 -20.21 -23.76 2.90
C GLU A 225 -20.57 -24.09 4.35
N ASP A 226 -20.10 -25.23 4.88
CA ASP A 226 -20.38 -25.67 6.23
C ASP A 226 -19.77 -24.72 7.29
N ILE A 227 -18.59 -24.16 7.03
CA ILE A 227 -17.97 -23.12 7.89
C ILE A 227 -18.84 -21.88 7.92
N LEU A 228 -19.22 -21.35 6.75
CA LEU A 228 -20.01 -20.13 6.62
C LEU A 228 -21.41 -20.27 7.24
N VAL A 229 -22.08 -21.40 7.02
CA VAL A 229 -23.41 -21.68 7.61
C VAL A 229 -23.32 -21.74 9.14
N ARG A 230 -22.31 -22.39 9.71
CA ARG A 230 -22.09 -22.40 11.16
C ARG A 230 -21.84 -21.01 11.72
N ALA A 231 -21.24 -20.13 10.95
CA ALA A 231 -21.01 -18.72 11.30
C ALA A 231 -22.23 -17.82 11.09
N GLY A 232 -23.36 -18.34 10.57
CA GLY A 232 -24.62 -17.59 10.42
C GLY A 232 -24.79 -16.93 9.05
N ALA A 233 -24.08 -17.37 8.03
CA ALA A 233 -24.28 -16.92 6.64
C ALA A 233 -25.69 -17.28 6.13
N LYS A 234 -26.26 -16.35 5.32
CA LYS A 234 -27.64 -16.44 4.80
C LYS A 234 -27.66 -16.54 3.27
#